data_d8680d66238ea84e7c8a1a0d1b783eb1
#
_entry.id   d8680d66238ea84e7c8a1a0d1b783eb1
#
_cell.length_a   1.000
_cell.length_b   1.000
_cell.length_c   1.000
_cell.angle_alpha   90.00
_cell.angle_beta   90.00
_cell.angle_gamma   90.00
#
_symmetry.space_group_name_H-M   'P 1'
#
loop_
_entity.id
_entity.type
_entity.pdbx_description
1 polymer ?
#
loop_
_entity_poly.entity_id
_entity_poly.type
_entity_poly.pdbx_seq_one_letter_code
_entity_poly.pdbx_strand_id
1 'polypeptide(L)'
;FQVLVRNHTEISLSNGGNISDICGAVYLDTQRTVQEEITHQIATIGENISLRRAETLSVTDGIISTYVHSALAEGLGKIGVLVALESNGDRKKLASLGKQLAMHVAAARPQWISKDDVSADDQERERKVLREQASDTGKAPEIIEKMVDGRMRKFYEEVCLLEQTYVIDNESKISKVLEGARKDIGAEIEIKGFICYGLGEGIEKEASDFAAEVAATAGA
;
A
#
# COMPACT_ATOMS: atom_id res chain seq x y z
N PHE A 1 0.07 -20.07 12.07
CA PHE A 1 0.26 -18.70 11.59
C PHE A 1 -0.80 -18.26 10.58
N GLN A 2 -1.07 -19.01 9.49
CA GLN A 2 -2.08 -18.64 8.49
C GLN A 2 -3.49 -18.44 9.08
N VAL A 3 -3.89 -19.32 10.01
CA VAL A 3 -5.16 -19.19 10.73
C VAL A 3 -5.19 -17.91 11.55
N LEU A 4 -4.09 -17.60 12.24
CA LEU A 4 -3.94 -16.38 13.03
C LEU A 4 -4.17 -15.13 12.15
N VAL A 5 -3.54 -15.06 10.98
CA VAL A 5 -3.69 -13.93 10.04
C VAL A 5 -5.13 -13.80 9.55
N ARG A 6 -5.81 -14.91 9.21
CA ARG A 6 -7.20 -14.89 8.75
C ARG A 6 -8.15 -14.39 9.84
N ASN A 7 -8.01 -14.92 11.06
CA ASN A 7 -8.83 -14.49 12.19
C ASN A 7 -8.61 -13.02 12.54
N HIS A 8 -7.36 -12.53 12.50
CA HIS A 8 -7.07 -11.10 12.66
C HIS A 8 -7.73 -10.25 11.57
N THR A 9 -7.75 -10.70 10.33
CA THR A 9 -8.40 -9.98 9.22
C THR A 9 -9.91 -9.89 9.44
N GLU A 10 -10.55 -10.97 9.88
CA GLU A 10 -11.98 -11.02 10.17
C GLU A 10 -12.36 -10.10 11.34
N ILE A 11 -11.57 -10.13 12.41
CA ILE A 11 -11.74 -9.22 13.56
C ILE A 11 -11.53 -7.76 13.12
N SER A 12 -10.53 -7.49 12.27
CA SER A 12 -10.25 -6.16 11.75
C SER A 12 -11.41 -5.58 10.95
N LEU A 13 -12.10 -6.42 10.18
CA LEU A 13 -13.26 -5.99 9.39
C LEU A 13 -14.38 -5.46 10.29
N SER A 14 -14.59 -6.06 11.46
CA SER A 14 -15.59 -5.63 12.43
C SER A 14 -15.16 -4.40 13.25
N ASN A 15 -13.86 -4.11 13.32
CA ASN A 15 -13.29 -3.03 14.13
C ASN A 15 -12.72 -1.87 13.29
N GLY A 16 -13.08 -1.78 12.00
CA GLY A 16 -12.72 -0.66 11.14
C GLY A 16 -11.22 -0.40 10.95
N GLY A 17 -10.37 -1.41 11.21
CA GLY A 17 -8.91 -1.29 11.07
C GLY A 17 -8.18 -0.61 12.24
N ASN A 18 -8.86 -0.22 13.32
CA ASN A 18 -8.22 0.38 14.49
C ASN A 18 -7.44 -0.69 15.27
N ILE A 19 -6.11 -0.56 15.34
CA ILE A 19 -5.22 -1.54 15.98
C ILE A 19 -5.55 -1.73 17.48
N SER A 20 -5.84 -0.65 18.21
CA SER A 20 -6.17 -0.74 19.65
C SER A 20 -7.44 -1.54 19.89
N ASP A 21 -8.48 -1.27 19.09
CA ASP A 21 -9.77 -1.97 19.19
C ASP A 21 -9.62 -3.44 18.77
N ILE A 22 -8.85 -3.71 17.73
CA ILE A 22 -8.54 -5.07 17.27
C ILE A 22 -7.79 -5.84 18.36
N CYS A 23 -6.74 -5.27 18.95
CA CYS A 23 -5.96 -5.93 20.00
C CYS A 23 -6.78 -6.23 21.27
N GLY A 24 -7.77 -5.38 21.58
CA GLY A 24 -8.68 -5.55 22.70
C GLY A 24 -9.86 -6.49 22.42
N ALA A 25 -10.15 -6.80 21.16
CA ALA A 25 -11.26 -7.65 20.75
C ALA A 25 -11.02 -9.12 21.17
N VAL A 26 -12.10 -9.84 21.41
CA VAL A 26 -12.03 -11.29 21.70
C VAL A 26 -11.58 -12.03 20.44
N TYR A 27 -10.55 -12.84 20.56
CA TYR A 27 -10.05 -13.69 19.50
C TYR A 27 -11.00 -14.85 19.25
N LEU A 28 -11.28 -15.14 17.99
CA LEU A 28 -12.26 -16.16 17.59
C LEU A 28 -11.98 -17.52 18.25
N ASP A 29 -13.04 -18.17 18.70
CA ASP A 29 -13.04 -19.50 19.35
C ASP A 29 -12.22 -19.59 20.65
N THR A 30 -11.89 -18.46 21.26
CA THR A 30 -11.18 -18.41 22.55
C THR A 30 -11.81 -17.40 23.51
N GLN A 31 -11.36 -17.39 24.77
CA GLN A 31 -11.70 -16.33 25.73
C GLN A 31 -10.62 -15.26 25.84
N ARG A 32 -9.54 -15.38 25.06
CA ARG A 32 -8.43 -14.45 25.03
C ARG A 32 -8.74 -13.26 24.12
N THR A 33 -8.14 -12.12 24.45
CA THR A 33 -8.06 -11.01 23.50
C THR A 33 -7.08 -11.32 22.37
N VAL A 34 -7.15 -10.58 21.25
CA VAL A 34 -6.18 -10.69 20.16
C VAL A 34 -4.75 -10.49 20.66
N GLN A 35 -4.53 -9.54 21.57
CA GLN A 35 -3.19 -9.29 22.16
C GLN A 35 -2.70 -10.48 22.97
N GLU A 36 -3.57 -11.10 23.77
CA GLU A 36 -3.22 -12.29 24.56
C GLU A 36 -2.97 -13.49 23.66
N GLU A 37 -3.71 -13.63 22.56
CA GLU A 37 -3.49 -14.70 21.58
C GLU A 37 -2.14 -14.52 20.87
N ILE A 38 -1.79 -13.29 20.44
CA ILE A 38 -0.47 -12.99 19.86
C ILE A 38 0.64 -13.41 20.83
N THR A 39 0.52 -13.04 22.12
CA THR A 39 1.49 -13.42 23.16
C THR A 39 1.60 -14.94 23.31
N HIS A 40 0.48 -15.65 23.30
CA HIS A 40 0.43 -17.10 23.34
C HIS A 40 1.11 -17.74 22.11
N GLN A 41 0.88 -17.18 20.93
CA GLN A 41 1.51 -17.68 19.70
C GLN A 41 3.02 -17.42 19.67
N ILE A 42 3.49 -16.29 20.18
CA ILE A 42 4.93 -16.01 20.37
C ILE A 42 5.56 -17.07 21.24
N ALA A 43 4.95 -17.39 22.40
CA ALA A 43 5.46 -18.40 23.30
C ALA A 43 5.46 -19.83 22.70
N THR A 44 4.51 -20.11 21.79
CA THR A 44 4.37 -21.44 21.17
C THR A 44 5.29 -21.62 19.96
N ILE A 45 5.42 -20.57 19.11
CA ILE A 45 6.17 -20.61 17.86
C ILE A 45 7.64 -20.25 18.09
N GLY A 46 7.94 -19.41 19.08
CA GLY A 46 9.28 -18.90 19.37
C GLY A 46 9.71 -17.75 18.48
N GLU A 47 8.78 -17.14 17.73
CA GLU A 47 9.05 -16.02 16.84
C GLU A 47 8.29 -14.77 17.32
N ASN A 48 8.91 -13.59 17.15
CA ASN A 48 8.27 -12.33 17.49
C ASN A 48 7.17 -12.00 16.45
N ILE A 49 5.94 -11.85 16.94
CA ILE A 49 4.75 -11.55 16.12
C ILE A 49 4.12 -10.27 16.64
N SER A 50 3.82 -9.35 15.73
CA SER A 50 3.08 -8.13 16.07
C SER A 50 2.06 -7.76 14.99
N LEU A 51 0.88 -7.32 15.39
CA LEU A 51 -0.10 -6.69 14.51
C LEU A 51 0.27 -5.21 14.40
N ARG A 52 0.80 -4.80 13.24
CA ARG A 52 1.35 -3.45 13.06
C ARG A 52 0.40 -2.50 12.35
N ARG A 53 -0.34 -2.99 11.39
CA ARG A 53 -1.27 -2.21 10.57
C ARG A 53 -2.49 -3.05 10.24
N ALA A 54 -3.64 -2.42 10.22
CA ALA A 54 -4.87 -2.95 9.69
C ALA A 54 -5.66 -1.79 9.10
N GLU A 55 -6.27 -2.00 7.96
CA GLU A 55 -7.10 -1.01 7.30
C GLU A 55 -8.28 -1.70 6.62
N THR A 56 -9.37 -0.97 6.47
CA THR A 56 -10.57 -1.42 5.77
C THR A 56 -10.96 -0.43 4.70
N LEU A 57 -11.49 -0.93 3.59
CA LEU A 57 -12.09 -0.11 2.54
C LEU A 57 -13.57 -0.46 2.42
N SER A 58 -14.37 0.55 2.08
CA SER A 58 -15.79 0.38 1.78
C SER A 58 -16.18 1.24 0.58
N VAL A 59 -17.22 0.82 -0.12
CA VAL A 59 -17.86 1.56 -1.21
C VAL A 59 -19.37 1.51 -1.02
N THR A 60 -20.05 2.57 -1.44
CA THR A 60 -21.52 2.62 -1.37
C THR A 60 -22.14 1.85 -2.54
N ASP A 61 -21.68 2.10 -3.75
CA ASP A 61 -22.08 1.38 -4.97
C ASP A 61 -20.85 1.17 -5.83
N GLY A 62 -20.40 -0.08 -5.89
CA GLY A 62 -19.16 -0.38 -6.58
C GLY A 62 -18.58 -1.73 -6.20
N ILE A 63 -17.28 -1.84 -6.24
CA ILE A 63 -16.55 -3.07 -5.90
C ILE A 63 -15.27 -2.78 -5.13
N ILE A 64 -14.84 -3.75 -4.36
CA ILE A 64 -13.47 -3.82 -3.82
C ILE A 64 -12.77 -4.99 -4.51
N SER A 65 -11.73 -4.68 -5.27
CA SER A 65 -10.91 -5.67 -5.95
C SER A 65 -9.67 -6.00 -5.13
N THR A 66 -9.29 -7.27 -5.14
CA THR A 66 -8.15 -7.78 -4.39
C THR A 66 -7.08 -8.34 -5.32
N TYR A 67 -5.83 -8.18 -4.93
CA TYR A 67 -4.71 -8.85 -5.57
C TYR A 67 -3.69 -9.29 -4.52
N VAL A 68 -3.25 -10.54 -4.61
CA VAL A 68 -2.20 -11.10 -3.75
C VAL A 68 -1.03 -11.53 -4.62
N HIS A 69 0.12 -10.90 -4.42
CA HIS A 69 1.35 -11.23 -5.13
C HIS A 69 2.20 -12.22 -4.33
N SER A 70 2.85 -13.16 -5.03
CA SER A 70 3.63 -14.25 -4.43
C SER A 70 2.79 -15.00 -3.40
N ALA A 71 1.61 -15.49 -3.85
CA ALA A 71 0.68 -16.20 -3.00
C ALA A 71 1.30 -17.47 -2.39
N LEU A 72 1.15 -17.64 -1.08
CA LEU A 72 1.55 -18.83 -0.31
C LEU A 72 0.35 -19.75 -0.06
N ALA A 73 -0.83 -19.15 0.05
CA ALA A 73 -2.13 -19.82 0.17
C ALA A 73 -3.20 -18.87 -0.37
N GLU A 74 -4.45 -19.33 -0.50
CA GLU A 74 -5.56 -18.49 -0.92
C GLU A 74 -5.73 -17.29 0.01
N GLY A 75 -5.68 -16.07 -0.56
CA GLY A 75 -5.77 -14.80 0.16
C GLY A 75 -4.54 -14.41 0.99
N LEU A 76 -3.45 -15.19 0.96
CA LEU A 76 -2.24 -14.92 1.71
C LEU A 76 -1.01 -14.92 0.80
N GLY A 77 -0.17 -13.89 0.90
CA GLY A 77 1.05 -13.75 0.10
C GLY A 77 1.99 -12.69 0.65
N LYS A 78 3.02 -12.38 -0.15
CA LYS A 78 4.03 -11.39 0.26
C LYS A 78 3.56 -9.94 0.11
N ILE A 79 2.66 -9.66 -0.85
CA ILE A 79 2.05 -8.34 -1.04
C ILE A 79 0.55 -8.56 -1.17
N GLY A 80 -0.22 -7.83 -0.36
CA GLY A 80 -1.67 -7.77 -0.44
C GLY A 80 -2.13 -6.38 -0.88
N VAL A 81 -3.05 -6.33 -1.83
CA VAL A 81 -3.62 -5.09 -2.35
C VAL A 81 -5.13 -5.14 -2.35
N LEU A 82 -5.75 -4.04 -1.92
CA LEU A 82 -7.16 -3.74 -2.11
C LEU A 82 -7.29 -2.47 -2.95
N VAL A 83 -8.23 -2.44 -3.88
CA VAL A 83 -8.61 -1.23 -4.63
C VAL A 83 -10.12 -1.09 -4.58
N ALA A 84 -10.60 0.03 -4.09
CA ALA A 84 -12.01 0.39 -4.01
C ALA A 84 -12.40 1.25 -5.21
N LEU A 85 -13.33 0.76 -6.02
CA LEU A 85 -13.89 1.47 -7.17
C LEU A 85 -15.38 1.72 -6.95
N GLU A 86 -15.78 2.97 -7.03
CA GLU A 86 -17.19 3.37 -7.02
C GLU A 86 -17.70 3.58 -8.45
N SER A 87 -18.80 2.91 -8.79
CA SER A 87 -19.46 3.01 -10.09
C SER A 87 -20.74 2.18 -10.07
N ASN A 88 -21.79 2.69 -10.69
CA ASN A 88 -23.06 1.99 -10.90
C ASN A 88 -23.16 1.28 -12.26
N GLY A 89 -22.06 1.14 -12.99
CA GLY A 89 -22.01 0.52 -14.29
C GLY A 89 -21.84 -1.00 -14.28
N ASP A 90 -21.39 -1.57 -15.40
CA ASP A 90 -21.22 -3.02 -15.56
C ASP A 90 -20.23 -3.59 -14.53
N ARG A 91 -20.75 -4.34 -13.56
CA ARG A 91 -19.96 -4.90 -12.44
C ARG A 91 -18.90 -5.90 -12.89
N LYS A 92 -19.09 -6.62 -14.01
CA LYS A 92 -18.10 -7.60 -14.49
C LYS A 92 -16.90 -6.88 -15.09
N LYS A 93 -17.16 -5.87 -15.90
CA LYS A 93 -16.10 -5.03 -16.48
C LYS A 93 -15.39 -4.24 -15.40
N LEU A 94 -16.14 -3.69 -14.43
CA LEU A 94 -15.57 -2.99 -13.28
C LEU A 94 -14.64 -3.90 -12.46
N ALA A 95 -15.05 -5.16 -12.22
CA ALA A 95 -14.23 -6.14 -11.51
C ALA A 95 -12.93 -6.48 -12.27
N SER A 96 -13.00 -6.58 -13.59
CA SER A 96 -11.80 -6.79 -14.42
C SER A 96 -10.83 -5.62 -14.32
N LEU A 97 -11.33 -4.39 -14.45
CA LEU A 97 -10.54 -3.17 -14.28
C LEU A 97 -9.92 -3.09 -12.88
N GLY A 98 -10.72 -3.32 -11.84
CA GLY A 98 -10.24 -3.26 -10.46
C GLY A 98 -9.12 -4.27 -10.17
N LYS A 99 -9.20 -5.49 -10.71
CA LYS A 99 -8.12 -6.47 -10.60
C LYS A 99 -6.84 -6.00 -11.29
N GLN A 100 -6.95 -5.41 -12.47
CA GLN A 100 -5.80 -4.88 -13.20
C GLN A 100 -5.18 -3.69 -12.46
N LEU A 101 -6.00 -2.79 -11.88
CA LEU A 101 -5.51 -1.69 -11.05
C LEU A 101 -4.83 -2.21 -9.77
N ALA A 102 -5.37 -3.25 -9.13
CA ALA A 102 -4.74 -3.86 -7.97
C ALA A 102 -3.37 -4.50 -8.31
N MET A 103 -3.23 -5.10 -9.49
CA MET A 103 -1.93 -5.58 -9.99
C MET A 103 -0.97 -4.41 -10.23
N HIS A 104 -1.44 -3.30 -10.81
CA HIS A 104 -0.65 -2.10 -10.99
C HIS A 104 -0.17 -1.51 -9.66
N VAL A 105 -1.07 -1.36 -8.68
CA VAL A 105 -0.72 -0.86 -7.34
C VAL A 105 0.33 -1.74 -6.66
N ALA A 106 0.25 -3.06 -6.80
CA ALA A 106 1.27 -3.98 -6.28
C ALA A 106 2.66 -3.75 -6.90
N ALA A 107 2.71 -3.41 -8.18
CA ALA A 107 3.95 -3.22 -8.92
C ALA A 107 4.52 -1.81 -8.76
N ALA A 108 3.70 -0.78 -8.94
CA ALA A 108 4.10 0.62 -8.99
C ALA A 108 4.09 1.34 -7.63
N ARG A 109 3.41 0.76 -6.62
CA ARG A 109 3.36 1.25 -5.23
C ARG A 109 3.08 2.75 -5.09
N PRO A 110 1.99 3.26 -5.66
CA PRO A 110 1.60 4.64 -5.45
C PRO A 110 1.36 4.94 -3.97
N GLN A 111 1.52 6.19 -3.59
CA GLN A 111 1.26 6.68 -2.22
C GLN A 111 -0.05 7.44 -2.13
N TRP A 112 -0.46 8.10 -3.23
CA TRP A 112 -1.67 8.90 -3.34
C TRP A 112 -2.47 8.51 -4.60
N ILE A 113 -3.76 8.79 -4.61
CA ILE A 113 -4.59 8.58 -5.80
C ILE A 113 -4.27 9.63 -6.85
N SER A 114 -4.28 10.90 -6.46
CA SER A 114 -4.07 12.05 -7.36
C SER A 114 -3.05 13.05 -6.81
N LYS A 115 -2.67 14.04 -7.59
CA LYS A 115 -1.83 15.17 -7.14
C LYS A 115 -2.51 15.99 -6.05
N ASP A 116 -3.84 16.07 -6.08
CA ASP A 116 -4.61 16.88 -5.16
C ASP A 116 -4.63 16.26 -3.74
N ASP A 117 -4.32 14.96 -3.65
CA ASP A 117 -4.22 14.24 -2.37
C ASP A 117 -2.86 14.45 -1.68
N VAL A 118 -1.86 14.94 -2.41
CA VAL A 118 -0.55 15.25 -1.84
C VAL A 118 -0.64 16.54 -1.03
N SER A 119 -0.33 16.47 0.26
CA SER A 119 -0.42 17.64 1.14
C SER A 119 0.49 18.79 0.66
N ALA A 120 0.10 20.04 0.92
CA ALA A 120 0.92 21.20 0.59
C ALA A 120 2.31 21.13 1.27
N ASP A 121 2.37 20.59 2.48
CA ASP A 121 3.62 20.41 3.22
C ASP A 121 4.55 19.39 2.56
N ASP A 122 4.00 18.27 2.07
CA ASP A 122 4.79 17.26 1.36
C ASP A 122 5.28 17.79 0.01
N GLN A 123 4.44 18.52 -0.72
CA GLN A 123 4.83 19.16 -1.97
C GLN A 123 5.97 20.20 -1.74
N GLU A 124 5.86 21.03 -0.70
CA GLU A 124 6.89 22.05 -0.41
C GLU A 124 8.18 21.40 0.10
N ARG A 125 8.09 20.33 0.89
CA ARG A 125 9.25 19.55 1.33
C ARG A 125 10.00 18.97 0.14
N GLU A 126 9.29 18.35 -0.80
CA GLU A 126 9.89 17.81 -2.02
C GLU A 126 10.48 18.91 -2.90
N ARG A 127 9.74 20.02 -3.12
CA ARG A 127 10.25 21.19 -3.86
C ARG A 127 11.54 21.74 -3.27
N LYS A 128 11.63 21.80 -1.94
CA LYS A 128 12.83 22.26 -1.23
C LYS A 128 14.03 21.37 -1.53
N VAL A 129 13.87 20.04 -1.41
CA VAL A 129 14.92 19.06 -1.72
C VAL A 129 15.37 19.18 -3.17
N LEU A 130 14.41 19.26 -4.10
CA LEU A 130 14.70 19.39 -5.53
C LEU A 130 15.40 20.72 -5.87
N ARG A 131 15.04 21.80 -5.17
CA ARG A 131 15.70 23.13 -5.35
C ARG A 131 17.13 23.10 -4.83
N GLU A 132 17.38 22.52 -3.66
CA GLU A 132 18.72 22.34 -3.12
C GLU A 132 19.61 21.57 -4.08
N GLN A 133 19.16 20.42 -4.58
CA GLN A 133 19.87 19.61 -5.58
C GLN A 133 20.10 20.34 -6.91
N ALA A 134 19.17 21.19 -7.35
CA ALA A 134 19.31 21.96 -8.57
C ALA A 134 20.27 23.14 -8.40
N SER A 135 20.38 23.73 -7.21
CA SER A 135 21.25 24.86 -6.89
C SER A 135 22.73 24.50 -7.07
N ASP A 136 23.11 23.25 -6.80
CA ASP A 136 24.47 22.75 -6.99
C ASP A 136 24.93 22.79 -8.46
N THR A 137 23.99 22.96 -9.40
CA THR A 137 24.31 23.05 -10.84
C THR A 137 24.83 24.41 -11.27
N GLY A 138 24.82 25.44 -10.41
CA GLY A 138 25.30 26.80 -10.70
C GLY A 138 24.48 27.55 -11.76
N LYS A 139 23.26 27.12 -12.08
CA LYS A 139 22.39 27.74 -13.07
C LYS A 139 21.68 28.95 -12.50
N ALA A 140 21.17 29.81 -13.40
CA ALA A 140 20.37 30.98 -13.02
C ALA A 140 19.07 30.53 -12.29
N PRO A 141 18.57 31.31 -11.29
CA PRO A 141 17.40 30.96 -10.50
C PRO A 141 16.16 30.58 -11.32
N GLU A 142 15.90 31.27 -12.41
CA GLU A 142 14.76 30.97 -13.32
C GLU A 142 14.88 29.59 -13.99
N ILE A 143 16.11 29.14 -14.26
CA ILE A 143 16.37 27.81 -14.81
C ILE A 143 16.19 26.75 -13.74
N ILE A 144 16.63 27.05 -12.51
CA ILE A 144 16.46 26.17 -11.36
C ILE A 144 14.96 25.92 -11.11
N GLU A 145 14.13 26.95 -11.07
CA GLU A 145 12.66 26.77 -10.87
C GLU A 145 12.02 25.91 -11.98
N LYS A 146 12.39 26.12 -13.24
CA LYS A 146 11.93 25.25 -14.35
C LYS A 146 12.39 23.79 -14.19
N MET A 147 13.58 23.57 -13.67
CA MET A 147 14.09 22.23 -13.36
C MET A 147 13.29 21.60 -12.22
N VAL A 148 13.00 22.37 -11.16
CA VAL A 148 12.17 21.92 -10.03
C VAL A 148 10.77 21.53 -10.53
N ASP A 149 10.11 22.36 -11.32
CA ASP A 149 8.78 22.04 -11.89
C ASP A 149 8.80 20.79 -12.78
N GLY A 150 9.88 20.60 -13.54
CA GLY A 150 10.04 19.38 -14.35
C GLY A 150 10.24 18.12 -13.49
N ARG A 151 10.97 18.23 -12.38
CA ARG A 151 11.19 17.13 -11.43
C ARG A 151 9.94 16.85 -10.58
N MET A 152 9.20 17.89 -10.18
CA MET A 152 7.91 17.72 -9.49
C MET A 152 6.90 16.94 -10.34
N ARG A 153 6.89 17.14 -11.67
CA ARG A 153 6.05 16.30 -12.55
C ARG A 153 6.44 14.83 -12.47
N LYS A 154 7.74 14.53 -12.46
CA LYS A 154 8.23 13.15 -12.28
C LYS A 154 7.88 12.59 -10.92
N PHE A 155 8.02 13.38 -9.86
CA PHE A 155 7.59 12.99 -8.53
C PHE A 155 6.12 12.54 -8.53
N TYR A 156 5.20 13.34 -9.11
CA TYR A 156 3.80 12.93 -9.20
C TYR A 156 3.60 11.66 -10.05
N GLU A 157 4.37 11.50 -11.13
CA GLU A 157 4.34 10.28 -11.96
C GLU A 157 4.84 9.04 -11.21
N GLU A 158 5.64 9.20 -10.18
CA GLU A 158 6.14 8.12 -9.32
C GLU A 158 5.17 7.78 -8.19
N VAL A 159 4.55 8.79 -7.56
CA VAL A 159 3.82 8.59 -6.30
C VAL A 159 2.30 8.67 -6.43
N CYS A 160 1.75 9.29 -7.49
CA CYS A 160 0.30 9.45 -7.68
C CYS A 160 -0.24 8.46 -8.69
N LEU A 161 -1.14 7.59 -8.25
CA LEU A 161 -1.73 6.51 -9.06
C LEU A 161 -2.25 6.98 -10.42
N LEU A 162 -3.01 8.09 -10.46
CA LEU A 162 -3.59 8.61 -11.70
C LEU A 162 -2.56 9.14 -12.71
N GLU A 163 -1.37 9.51 -12.24
CA GLU A 163 -0.28 10.01 -13.07
C GLU A 163 0.69 8.90 -13.51
N GLN A 164 0.64 7.73 -12.89
CA GLN A 164 1.52 6.62 -13.20
C GLN A 164 1.22 6.03 -14.58
N THR A 165 2.29 5.53 -15.24
CA THR A 165 2.16 4.73 -16.46
C THR A 165 1.64 3.33 -16.10
N TYR A 166 0.58 2.92 -16.79
CA TYR A 166 -0.10 1.67 -16.55
C TYR A 166 0.79 0.45 -16.87
N VAL A 167 1.04 -0.41 -15.90
CA VAL A 167 1.99 -1.52 -16.03
C VAL A 167 1.53 -2.62 -17.01
N ILE A 168 0.27 -2.63 -17.43
CA ILE A 168 -0.26 -3.65 -18.36
C ILE A 168 0.10 -3.32 -19.81
N ASP A 169 -0.01 -2.05 -20.21
CA ASP A 169 0.33 -1.61 -21.55
C ASP A 169 1.67 -0.87 -21.65
N ASN A 170 2.22 -0.39 -20.52
CA ASN A 170 3.45 0.39 -20.40
C ASN A 170 3.46 1.69 -21.24
N GLU A 171 2.30 2.23 -21.53
CA GLU A 171 2.17 3.41 -22.40
C GLU A 171 1.18 4.43 -21.85
N SER A 172 -0.02 3.99 -21.48
CA SER A 172 -1.11 4.87 -21.05
C SER A 172 -0.94 5.31 -19.59
N LYS A 173 -1.37 6.53 -19.27
CA LYS A 173 -1.56 6.92 -17.87
C LYS A 173 -2.83 6.27 -17.30
N ILE A 174 -2.83 5.95 -16.01
CA ILE A 174 -4.01 5.40 -15.31
C ILE A 174 -5.24 6.30 -15.50
N SER A 175 -5.09 7.61 -15.46
CA SER A 175 -6.19 8.55 -15.75
C SER A 175 -6.83 8.30 -17.12
N LYS A 176 -6.04 8.01 -18.16
CA LYS A 176 -6.53 7.70 -19.51
C LYS A 176 -7.18 6.32 -19.60
N VAL A 177 -6.64 5.34 -18.87
CA VAL A 177 -7.26 4.01 -18.76
C VAL A 177 -8.65 4.12 -18.16
N LEU A 178 -8.82 4.92 -17.09
CA LEU A 178 -10.13 5.17 -16.48
C LEU A 178 -11.10 5.89 -17.43
N GLU A 179 -10.65 6.92 -18.18
CA GLU A 179 -11.48 7.60 -19.17
C GLU A 179 -12.00 6.62 -20.25
N GLY A 180 -11.13 5.72 -20.73
CA GLY A 180 -11.53 4.68 -21.68
C GLY A 180 -12.52 3.70 -21.07
N ALA A 181 -12.26 3.23 -19.87
CA ALA A 181 -13.09 2.26 -19.15
C ALA A 181 -14.51 2.80 -18.83
N ARG A 182 -14.68 4.09 -18.57
CA ARG A 182 -15.99 4.72 -18.36
C ARG A 182 -16.94 4.48 -19.54
N LYS A 183 -16.44 4.56 -20.77
CA LYS A 183 -17.22 4.32 -21.99
C LYS A 183 -17.66 2.85 -22.08
N ASP A 184 -16.76 1.93 -21.76
CA ASP A 184 -17.02 0.49 -21.84
C ASP A 184 -17.93 0.00 -20.72
N ILE A 185 -17.79 0.55 -19.52
CA ILE A 185 -18.57 0.23 -18.32
C ILE A 185 -19.94 0.93 -18.35
N GLY A 186 -20.03 2.06 -19.07
CA GLY A 186 -21.26 2.82 -19.26
C GLY A 186 -21.63 3.72 -18.08
N ALA A 187 -20.68 4.03 -17.21
CA ALA A 187 -20.86 4.88 -16.03
C ALA A 187 -19.55 5.56 -15.61
N GLU A 188 -19.67 6.58 -14.77
CA GLU A 188 -18.51 7.17 -14.09
C GLU A 188 -17.84 6.16 -13.18
N ILE A 189 -16.52 6.28 -13.05
CA ILE A 189 -15.69 5.43 -12.21
C ILE A 189 -14.83 6.32 -11.34
N GLU A 190 -14.87 6.12 -10.04
CA GLU A 190 -14.05 6.81 -9.07
C GLU A 190 -13.22 5.80 -8.27
N ILE A 191 -11.92 6.05 -8.11
CA ILE A 191 -11.08 5.30 -7.18
C ILE A 191 -11.27 5.95 -5.81
N LYS A 192 -11.93 5.26 -4.87
CA LYS A 192 -12.19 5.75 -3.51
C LYS A 192 -11.00 5.54 -2.59
N GLY A 193 -10.16 4.57 -2.90
CA GLY A 193 -8.98 4.25 -2.11
C GLY A 193 -8.27 3.01 -2.61
N PHE A 194 -7.06 2.84 -2.14
CA PHE A 194 -6.32 1.60 -2.25
C PHE A 194 -5.49 1.35 -0.99
N ILE A 195 -5.22 0.10 -0.71
CA ILE A 195 -4.30 -0.35 0.35
C ILE A 195 -3.29 -1.27 -0.30
N CYS A 196 -2.02 -1.10 0.02
CA CYS A 196 -0.95 -1.98 -0.42
C CYS A 196 -0.02 -2.28 0.75
N TYR A 197 -0.01 -3.54 1.18
CA TYR A 197 0.88 -3.99 2.26
C TYR A 197 1.88 -5.02 1.75
N GLY A 198 3.16 -4.77 2.03
CA GLY A 198 4.24 -5.71 1.80
C GLY A 198 4.70 -6.38 3.09
N LEU A 199 4.97 -7.67 3.04
CA LEU A 199 5.54 -8.41 4.17
C LEU A 199 6.91 -7.83 4.54
N GLY A 200 7.08 -7.47 5.82
CA GLY A 200 8.32 -6.89 6.34
C GLY A 200 8.55 -5.41 5.99
N GLU A 201 7.59 -4.75 5.35
CA GLU A 201 7.68 -3.35 4.99
C GLU A 201 7.77 -2.46 6.24
N GLY A 202 8.76 -1.53 6.26
CA GLY A 202 9.01 -0.63 7.39
C GLY A 202 9.54 -1.30 8.65
N ILE A 203 10.05 -2.53 8.56
CA ILE A 203 10.85 -3.16 9.63
C ILE A 203 12.31 -2.88 9.31
N GLU A 204 12.97 -2.09 10.16
CA GLU A 204 14.42 -2.02 10.15
C GLU A 204 14.94 -3.39 10.58
N LYS A 205 15.61 -4.09 9.68
CA LYS A 205 16.39 -5.25 10.07
C LYS A 205 17.58 -4.71 10.83
N GLU A 206 17.65 -4.96 12.14
CA GLU A 206 18.93 -4.85 12.84
C GLU A 206 19.94 -5.62 11.99
N ALA A 207 20.99 -4.95 11.56
CA ALA A 207 22.11 -5.61 10.92
C ALA A 207 22.72 -6.51 11.98
N SER A 208 22.27 -7.77 12.04
CA SER A 208 22.93 -8.78 12.86
C SER A 208 24.35 -8.89 12.28
N ASP A 209 25.31 -8.36 13.00
CA ASP A 209 26.72 -8.58 12.68
C ASP A 209 27.02 -10.04 13.06
N PHE A 210 26.65 -10.93 12.14
CA PHE A 210 26.86 -12.36 12.26
C PHE A 210 28.33 -12.70 12.57
N ALA A 211 29.26 -11.85 12.11
CA ALA A 211 30.68 -11.97 12.44
C ALA A 211 30.96 -11.67 13.91
N ALA A 212 30.27 -10.68 14.50
CA ALA A 212 30.39 -10.35 15.92
C ALA A 212 29.71 -11.42 16.80
N GLU A 213 28.54 -11.97 16.40
CA GLU A 213 27.87 -13.07 17.10
C GLU A 213 28.72 -14.34 17.09
N VAL A 214 29.33 -14.72 15.95
CA VAL A 214 30.23 -15.86 15.85
C VAL A 214 31.50 -15.66 16.67
N ALA A 215 32.08 -14.44 16.67
CA ALA A 215 33.23 -14.13 17.47
C ALA A 215 32.95 -14.19 18.98
N ALA A 216 31.76 -13.74 19.41
CA ALA A 216 31.34 -13.82 20.82
C ALA A 216 31.10 -15.26 21.27
N THR A 217 30.65 -16.16 20.38
CA THR A 217 30.42 -17.59 20.71
C THR A 217 31.69 -18.43 20.60
N ALA A 218 32.66 -18.03 19.78
CA ALA A 218 33.94 -18.77 19.59
C ALA A 218 35.02 -18.34 20.59
N GLY A 219 34.77 -17.30 21.40
CA GLY A 219 35.69 -16.80 22.43
C GLY A 219 35.31 -17.13 23.87
N ALA A 220 34.32 -18.02 24.09
CA ALA A 220 33.87 -18.48 25.41
C ALA A 220 34.39 -19.89 25.72
#